data_9f8a992e3718e3472d3ee1aaa5993601
#
_entry.id   9f8a992e3718e3472d3ee1aaa5993601
#
_cell.length_a   1.000
_cell.length_b   1.000
_cell.length_c   1.000
_cell.angle_alpha   90.00
_cell.angle_beta   90.00
_cell.angle_gamma   90.00
#
_symmetry.space_group_name_H-M   'P 1'
#
loop_
_entity.id
_entity.type
_entity.pdbx_description
1 polymer ?
#
loop_
_entity_poly.entity_id
_entity_poly.type
_entity_poly.pdbx_seq_one_letter_code
_entity_poly.pdbx_strand_id
1 'polypeptide(L)'
;MKKNNFNIVFFFILISFTLNVKANDTLSIGKDIFLNKAVCSSCHMLEDAGSNGMIGPNLDQIRPDKNRVMMTVKNGIGIMPAYEGELTSEEIEAVSIYVSTVAGN
;
A
#
# COMPACT_ATOMS: atom_id res chain seq x y z
N MET A 1 39.87 -33.64 -26.55
CA MET A 1 38.60 -33.58 -25.82
C MET A 1 38.31 -32.20 -25.39
N LYS A 2 37.42 -31.52 -26.07
CA LYS A 2 36.95 -30.20 -25.65
C LYS A 2 35.76 -30.39 -24.71
N LYS A 3 35.95 -30.09 -23.43
CA LYS A 3 34.83 -29.98 -22.50
C LYS A 3 34.14 -28.65 -22.81
N ASN A 4 32.92 -28.72 -23.29
CA ASN A 4 32.08 -27.58 -23.52
C ASN A 4 31.68 -26.99 -22.19
N ASN A 5 32.28 -25.85 -21.84
CA ASN A 5 31.89 -25.02 -20.70
C ASN A 5 30.63 -24.19 -20.98
N PHE A 6 29.74 -24.68 -21.85
CA PHE A 6 28.55 -23.94 -22.27
C PHE A 6 27.42 -23.93 -21.22
N ASN A 7 27.48 -24.82 -20.22
CA ASN A 7 26.41 -24.97 -19.25
C ASN A 7 26.47 -24.03 -18.03
N ILE A 8 27.56 -23.28 -17.85
CA ILE A 8 27.74 -22.42 -16.67
C ILE A 8 27.19 -21.00 -16.89
N VAL A 9 27.16 -20.53 -18.14
CA VAL A 9 26.71 -19.17 -18.48
C VAL A 9 25.19 -19.03 -18.45
N PHE A 10 24.42 -20.09 -18.64
CA PHE A 10 22.96 -20.07 -18.69
C PHE A 10 22.29 -19.98 -17.31
N PHE A 11 23.01 -20.31 -16.24
CA PHE A 11 22.45 -20.35 -14.89
C PHE A 11 22.44 -18.96 -14.22
N PHE A 12 23.25 -18.02 -14.67
CA PHE A 12 23.37 -16.67 -14.08
C PHE A 12 22.32 -15.68 -14.59
N ILE A 13 21.64 -15.94 -15.71
CA ILE A 13 20.69 -15.01 -16.33
C ILE A 13 19.30 -15.10 -15.70
N LEU A 14 18.98 -16.21 -15.01
CA LEU A 14 17.65 -16.43 -14.41
C LEU A 14 17.46 -15.78 -13.03
N ILE A 15 18.51 -15.26 -12.40
CA ILE A 15 18.44 -14.70 -11.03
C ILE A 15 18.08 -13.20 -11.01
N SER A 16 18.16 -12.50 -12.15
CA SER A 16 17.98 -11.03 -12.20
C SER A 16 16.50 -10.57 -12.33
N PHE A 17 15.53 -11.48 -12.44
CA PHE A 17 14.15 -11.08 -12.78
C PHE A 17 13.18 -10.98 -11.60
N THR A 18 13.62 -11.19 -10.35
CA THR A 18 12.68 -11.37 -9.22
C THR A 18 12.56 -10.19 -8.25
N LEU A 19 13.15 -9.03 -8.52
CA LEU A 19 13.25 -7.96 -7.52
C LEU A 19 12.26 -6.78 -7.68
N ASN A 20 11.43 -6.73 -8.73
CA ASN A 20 10.58 -5.55 -9.01
C ASN A 20 9.08 -5.73 -8.75
N VAL A 21 8.63 -6.87 -8.22
CA VAL A 21 7.19 -7.17 -8.08
C VAL A 21 6.59 -6.62 -6.77
N LYS A 22 7.40 -6.31 -5.74
CA LYS A 22 6.88 -6.01 -4.39
C LYS A 22 6.26 -4.62 -4.21
N ALA A 23 6.75 -3.56 -4.86
CA ALA A 23 6.27 -2.20 -4.63
C ALA A 23 4.87 -1.98 -5.24
N ASN A 24 4.63 -2.47 -6.46
CA ASN A 24 3.32 -2.37 -7.12
C ASN A 24 2.26 -3.20 -6.42
N ASP A 25 2.62 -4.38 -5.88
CA ASP A 25 1.71 -5.22 -5.11
C ASP A 25 1.28 -4.54 -3.81
N THR A 26 2.18 -3.89 -3.10
CA THR A 26 1.86 -3.18 -1.86
C THR A 26 0.87 -2.03 -2.11
N LEU A 27 1.06 -1.24 -3.16
CA LEU A 27 0.13 -0.17 -3.53
C LEU A 27 -1.23 -0.71 -3.94
N SER A 28 -1.27 -1.81 -4.70
CA SER A 28 -2.51 -2.46 -5.11
C SER A 28 -3.27 -3.03 -3.90
N ILE A 29 -2.57 -3.69 -2.98
CA ILE A 29 -3.14 -4.21 -1.74
C ILE A 29 -3.67 -3.06 -0.87
N GLY A 30 -2.90 -2.01 -0.70
CA GLY A 30 -3.31 -0.83 0.06
C GLY A 30 -4.55 -0.15 -0.52
N LYS A 31 -4.64 -0.03 -1.84
CA LYS A 31 -5.81 0.49 -2.55
C LYS A 31 -7.04 -0.38 -2.32
N ASP A 32 -6.90 -1.69 -2.40
CA ASP A 32 -8.00 -2.62 -2.14
C ASP A 32 -8.51 -2.54 -0.69
N ILE A 33 -7.60 -2.42 0.27
CA ILE A 33 -7.96 -2.22 1.67
C ILE A 33 -8.73 -0.91 1.84
N PHE A 34 -8.25 0.17 1.22
CA PHE A 34 -8.88 1.49 1.27
C PHE A 34 -10.31 1.48 0.69
N LEU A 35 -10.53 0.77 -0.41
CA LEU A 35 -11.81 0.73 -1.12
C LEU A 35 -12.77 -0.32 -0.57
N ASN A 36 -12.28 -1.52 -0.29
CA ASN A 36 -13.15 -2.70 -0.12
C ASN A 36 -13.08 -3.30 1.28
N LYS A 37 -11.91 -3.41 1.88
CA LYS A 37 -11.77 -4.12 3.16
C LYS A 37 -12.09 -3.24 4.37
N ALA A 38 -11.46 -2.07 4.46
CA ALA A 38 -11.68 -1.11 5.54
C ALA A 38 -12.65 0.00 5.17
N VAL A 39 -12.95 0.15 3.90
CA VAL A 39 -13.89 1.12 3.33
C VAL A 39 -13.60 2.56 3.77
N CYS A 40 -12.32 2.93 3.78
CA CYS A 40 -11.85 4.28 4.07
C CYS A 40 -12.48 5.31 3.13
N SER A 41 -12.77 4.87 1.91
CA SER A 41 -13.42 5.66 0.86
C SER A 41 -14.81 6.18 1.22
N SER A 42 -15.50 5.58 2.19
CA SER A 42 -16.79 6.06 2.63
C SER A 42 -16.71 7.38 3.39
N CYS A 43 -15.56 7.68 3.99
CA CYS A 43 -15.35 8.87 4.81
C CYS A 43 -14.31 9.84 4.24
N HIS A 44 -13.33 9.35 3.49
CA HIS A 44 -12.22 10.16 3.02
C HIS A 44 -12.23 10.35 1.50
N MET A 45 -11.99 11.58 1.09
CA MET A 45 -11.67 11.92 -0.30
C MET A 45 -10.23 11.53 -0.59
N LEU A 46 -10.01 10.83 -1.70
CA LEU A 46 -8.72 10.47 -2.24
C LEU A 46 -8.87 10.24 -3.75
N GLU A 47 -8.28 11.11 -4.56
CA GLU A 47 -8.47 11.10 -6.01
C GLU A 47 -8.01 9.80 -6.67
N ASP A 48 -6.84 9.29 -6.29
CA ASP A 48 -6.31 8.03 -6.83
C ASP A 48 -7.27 6.86 -6.63
N ALA A 49 -8.00 6.85 -5.53
CA ALA A 49 -9.02 5.83 -5.23
C ALA A 49 -10.39 6.14 -5.84
N GLY A 50 -10.57 7.30 -6.46
CA GLY A 50 -11.88 7.75 -6.95
C GLY A 50 -12.89 7.97 -5.84
N SER A 51 -12.46 8.20 -4.61
CA SER A 51 -13.35 8.36 -3.47
C SER A 51 -13.66 9.83 -3.18
N ASN A 52 -14.91 10.09 -2.79
CA ASN A 52 -15.44 11.42 -2.54
C ASN A 52 -16.04 11.57 -1.14
N GLY A 53 -15.61 10.77 -0.18
CA GLY A 53 -16.10 10.85 1.20
C GLY A 53 -15.81 12.21 1.81
N MET A 54 -16.78 12.75 2.57
CA MET A 54 -16.71 14.08 3.16
C MET A 54 -16.81 14.07 4.69
N ILE A 55 -16.90 12.92 5.31
CA ILE A 55 -17.01 12.77 6.77
C ILE A 55 -15.67 12.99 7.44
N GLY A 56 -14.61 12.41 6.88
CA GLY A 56 -13.23 12.59 7.34
C GLY A 56 -12.50 13.67 6.56
N PRO A 57 -11.27 14.02 6.96
CA PRO A 57 -10.41 14.94 6.23
C PRO A 57 -10.16 14.48 4.79
N ASN A 58 -10.06 15.45 3.87
CA ASN A 58 -9.62 15.20 2.51
C ASN A 58 -8.12 14.85 2.53
N LEU A 59 -7.79 13.62 2.16
CA LEU A 59 -6.42 13.10 2.25
C LEU A 59 -5.50 13.79 1.24
N ASP A 60 -6.01 14.17 0.08
CA ASP A 60 -5.21 14.92 -0.91
C ASP A 60 -4.79 16.30 -0.41
N GLN A 61 -5.59 16.92 0.45
CA GLN A 61 -5.27 18.21 1.05
C GLN A 61 -4.27 18.07 2.20
N ILE A 62 -4.48 17.12 3.10
CA ILE A 62 -3.63 16.99 4.29
C ILE A 62 -2.32 16.25 4.02
N ARG A 63 -2.25 15.43 2.98
CA ARG A 63 -1.04 14.67 2.57
C ARG A 63 -0.31 14.03 3.76
N PRO A 64 -0.95 13.14 4.50
CA PRO A 64 -0.35 12.58 5.70
C PRO A 64 0.84 11.69 5.36
N ASP A 65 1.88 11.73 6.19
CA ASP A 65 2.99 10.79 6.06
C ASP A 65 2.58 9.37 6.50
N LYS A 66 3.39 8.38 6.14
CA LYS A 66 3.14 6.97 6.43
C LYS A 66 2.90 6.72 7.92
N ASN A 67 3.74 7.27 8.79
CA ASN A 67 3.66 7.01 10.23
C ASN A 67 2.38 7.58 10.83
N ARG A 68 1.98 8.77 10.40
CA ARG A 68 0.72 9.37 10.81
C ARG A 68 -0.48 8.53 10.40
N VAL A 69 -0.49 8.02 9.16
CA VAL A 69 -1.56 7.13 8.70
C VAL A 69 -1.57 5.85 9.53
N MET A 70 -0.42 5.21 9.73
CA MET A 70 -0.31 3.98 10.52
C MET A 70 -0.87 4.14 11.93
N MET A 71 -0.48 5.18 12.64
CA MET A 71 -0.94 5.43 14.01
C MET A 71 -2.43 5.72 14.06
N THR A 72 -2.95 6.51 13.12
CA THR A 72 -4.36 6.88 13.09
C THR A 72 -5.23 5.71 12.72
N VAL A 73 -4.84 4.89 11.74
CA VAL A 73 -5.57 3.67 11.36
C VAL A 73 -5.55 2.65 12.50
N LYS A 74 -4.41 2.45 13.12
CA LYS A 74 -4.27 1.51 14.24
C LYS A 74 -5.13 1.89 15.44
N ASN A 75 -5.06 3.13 15.87
CA ASN A 75 -5.62 3.60 17.14
C ASN A 75 -6.99 4.27 17.00
N GLY A 76 -7.37 4.72 15.79
CA GLY A 76 -8.53 5.57 15.58
C GLY A 76 -8.34 6.99 16.10
N ILE A 77 -9.24 7.88 15.73
CA ILE A 77 -9.30 9.25 16.22
C ILE A 77 -10.73 9.80 16.05
N GLY A 78 -11.30 10.36 17.10
CA GLY A 78 -12.67 10.86 17.05
C GLY A 78 -13.66 9.77 16.65
N ILE A 79 -14.44 10.03 15.59
CA ILE A 79 -15.40 9.06 15.05
C ILE A 79 -14.74 8.00 14.14
N MET A 80 -13.48 8.22 13.72
CA MET A 80 -12.75 7.22 12.96
C MET A 80 -12.41 6.03 13.85
N PRO A 81 -12.86 4.81 13.52
CA PRO A 81 -12.59 3.66 14.36
C PRO A 81 -11.13 3.21 14.34
N ALA A 82 -10.71 2.49 15.36
CA ALA A 82 -9.44 1.79 15.40
C ALA A 82 -9.54 0.48 14.60
N TYR A 83 -8.55 0.22 13.77
CA TYR A 83 -8.51 -0.99 12.94
C TYR A 83 -7.56 -2.07 13.48
N GLU A 84 -6.89 -1.82 14.61
CA GLU A 84 -6.14 -2.87 15.29
C GLU A 84 -7.08 -4.01 15.68
N GLY A 85 -6.72 -5.24 15.28
CA GLY A 85 -7.57 -6.41 15.47
C GLY A 85 -8.53 -6.71 14.31
N GLU A 86 -8.85 -5.72 13.46
CA GLU A 86 -9.63 -5.92 12.24
C GLU A 86 -8.72 -6.06 11.01
N LEU A 87 -7.65 -5.28 10.96
CA LEU A 87 -6.60 -5.38 9.95
C LEU A 87 -5.34 -5.96 10.59
N THR A 88 -4.61 -6.76 9.81
CA THR A 88 -3.28 -7.20 10.23
C THR A 88 -2.28 -6.04 10.23
N SER A 89 -1.14 -6.19 10.90
CA SER A 89 -0.07 -5.19 10.88
C SER A 89 0.39 -4.88 9.46
N GLU A 90 0.49 -5.92 8.62
CA GLU A 90 0.91 -5.81 7.22
C GLU A 90 -0.14 -5.06 6.39
N GLU A 91 -1.42 -5.27 6.66
CA GLU A 91 -2.51 -4.55 5.99
C GLU A 91 -2.54 -3.08 6.39
N ILE A 92 -2.34 -2.78 7.66
CA ILE A 92 -2.22 -1.39 8.15
C ILE A 92 -1.04 -0.70 7.48
N GLU A 93 0.10 -1.38 7.37
CA GLU A 93 1.26 -0.84 6.68
C GLU A 93 0.99 -0.62 5.19
N ALA A 94 0.36 -1.57 4.51
CA ALA A 94 0.06 -1.47 3.08
C ALA A 94 -0.87 -0.28 2.77
N VAL A 95 -1.95 -0.11 3.52
CA VAL A 95 -2.86 1.04 3.31
C VAL A 95 -2.18 2.36 3.65
N SER A 96 -1.28 2.36 4.63
CA SER A 96 -0.52 3.55 5.03
C SER A 96 0.48 3.97 3.95
N ILE A 97 1.17 3.00 3.35
CA ILE A 97 2.06 3.23 2.20
C ILE A 97 1.24 3.76 1.01
N TYR A 98 0.10 3.14 0.73
CA TYR A 98 -0.77 3.58 -0.37
C TYR A 98 -1.19 5.04 -0.20
N VAL A 99 -1.83 5.37 0.90
CA VAL A 99 -2.33 6.74 1.15
C VAL A 99 -1.20 7.75 1.12
N SER A 100 -0.09 7.51 1.83
CA SER A 100 1.04 8.45 1.88
C SER A 100 1.73 8.63 0.53
N THR A 101 1.65 7.63 -0.36
CA THR A 101 2.27 7.70 -1.68
C THR A 101 1.40 8.48 -2.68
N VAL A 102 0.08 8.27 -2.68
CA VAL A 102 -0.80 8.81 -3.73
C VAL A 102 -1.51 10.11 -3.34
N ALA A 103 -1.60 10.43 -2.05
CA ALA A 103 -2.32 11.63 -1.60
C ALA A 103 -1.69 12.91 -2.15
N GLY A 104 -2.51 13.71 -2.84
CA GLY A 104 -2.11 14.99 -3.40
C GLY A 104 -1.24 14.93 -4.65
N ASN A 105 -1.18 13.79 -5.33
CA ASN A 105 -0.46 13.62 -6.59
C ASN A 105 -1.41 13.66 -7.78
#